data_88e9c395c08908b3e386d359d559bfc3
#
_entry.id   88e9c395c08908b3e386d359d559bfc3
#
_cell.length_a   1.000
_cell.length_b   1.000
_cell.length_c   1.000
_cell.angle_alpha   90.00
_cell.angle_beta   90.00
_cell.angle_gamma   90.00
#
_symmetry.space_group_name_H-M   'P 1'
#
loop_
_entity.id
_entity.type
_entity.pdbx_description
1 polymer ?
#
loop_
_entity_poly.entity_id
_entity_poly.type
_entity_poly.pdbx_seq_one_letter_code
_entity_poly.pdbx_strand_id
1 'polypeptide(L)'
;AQTCGDTSAGFKPFIAEMKQEAAAQGVSKRSIAVLDTVKYDAAIIKRDRGQSIFSDSFLTFQKKMISNYRLQHGKDLVQKHKATFDRIQKQYGVPAPVIVAFWALETDFGATTGDFNTIQALATLAWDCRRPEKFRPQLIASLQLLDIGDLTLEEVRGFWAGEIQKAFEI
;
A
#
# COMPACT_ATOMS: atom_id res chain seq x y z
N ALA A 1 -19.92 -15.56 11.35
CA ALA A 1 -19.03 -14.52 11.88
C ALA A 1 -17.67 -14.70 11.20
N GLN A 2 -17.07 -13.61 10.74
CA GLN A 2 -15.72 -13.67 10.17
C GLN A 2 -14.72 -14.05 11.27
N THR A 3 -13.83 -14.99 10.95
CA THR A 3 -12.77 -15.42 11.87
C THR A 3 -11.71 -14.33 11.98
N CYS A 4 -11.46 -13.80 13.15
CA CYS A 4 -10.42 -12.78 13.41
C CYS A 4 -9.73 -13.01 14.76
N GLY A 5 -8.61 -12.37 15.00
CA GLY A 5 -7.87 -12.47 16.25
C GLY A 5 -6.85 -11.35 16.44
N ASP A 6 -6.46 -11.11 17.69
CA ASP A 6 -5.52 -10.05 18.09
C ASP A 6 -4.07 -10.54 18.24
N THR A 7 -3.83 -11.84 18.06
CA THR A 7 -2.53 -12.48 18.22
C THR A 7 -2.26 -13.44 17.07
N SER A 8 -1.10 -14.05 17.02
CA SER A 8 -0.78 -15.11 16.06
C SER A 8 -1.58 -16.40 16.24
N ALA A 9 -2.25 -16.58 17.39
CA ALA A 9 -3.08 -17.76 17.64
C ALA A 9 -4.28 -17.76 16.69
N GLY A 10 -4.42 -18.83 15.88
CA GLY A 10 -5.47 -18.91 14.85
C GLY A 10 -5.11 -18.29 13.49
N PHE A 11 -3.98 -17.62 13.34
CA PHE A 11 -3.58 -17.04 12.06
C PHE A 11 -3.38 -18.09 10.95
N LYS A 12 -2.82 -19.25 11.29
CA LYS A 12 -2.61 -20.32 10.32
C LYS A 12 -3.92 -20.94 9.78
N PRO A 13 -4.92 -21.27 10.59
CA PRO A 13 -6.25 -21.63 10.10
C PRO A 13 -6.90 -20.52 9.26
N PHE A 14 -6.77 -19.26 9.65
CA PHE A 14 -7.26 -18.12 8.88
C PHE A 14 -6.61 -18.06 7.48
N ILE A 15 -5.30 -18.26 7.36
CA ILE A 15 -4.64 -18.33 6.04
C ILE A 15 -5.22 -19.46 5.18
N ALA A 16 -5.56 -20.61 5.78
CA ALA A 16 -6.23 -21.70 5.05
C ALA A 16 -7.64 -21.29 4.56
N GLU A 17 -8.40 -20.56 5.36
CA GLU A 17 -9.69 -19.95 4.96
C GLU A 17 -9.49 -19.00 3.76
N MET A 18 -8.52 -18.07 3.85
CA MET A 18 -8.24 -17.11 2.79
C MET A 18 -7.78 -17.76 1.47
N LYS A 19 -7.08 -18.90 1.53
CA LYS A 19 -6.74 -19.68 0.34
C LYS A 19 -7.98 -20.26 -0.34
N GLN A 20 -8.95 -20.75 0.42
CA GLN A 20 -10.21 -21.27 -0.11
C GLN A 20 -11.03 -20.13 -0.74
N GLU A 21 -11.08 -18.98 -0.07
CA GLU A 21 -11.79 -17.81 -0.58
C GLU A 21 -11.16 -17.30 -1.89
N ALA A 22 -9.83 -17.18 -1.96
CA ALA A 22 -9.11 -16.79 -3.16
C ALA A 22 -9.36 -17.79 -4.32
N ALA A 23 -9.33 -19.08 -4.04
CA ALA A 23 -9.63 -20.11 -5.04
C ALA A 23 -11.06 -19.99 -5.57
N ALA A 24 -12.04 -19.73 -4.69
CA ALA A 24 -13.44 -19.52 -5.06
C ALA A 24 -13.62 -18.28 -5.95
N GLN A 25 -12.72 -17.29 -5.84
CA GLN A 25 -12.69 -16.09 -6.68
C GLN A 25 -11.79 -16.23 -7.93
N GLY A 26 -11.35 -17.45 -8.25
CA GLY A 26 -10.65 -17.76 -9.50
C GLY A 26 -9.14 -17.50 -9.48
N VAL A 27 -8.54 -17.21 -8.33
CA VAL A 27 -7.07 -17.05 -8.22
C VAL A 27 -6.39 -18.41 -8.44
N SER A 28 -5.31 -18.43 -9.22
CA SER A 28 -4.58 -19.65 -9.51
C SER A 28 -3.87 -20.24 -8.30
N LYS A 29 -3.63 -21.56 -8.33
CA LYS A 29 -2.86 -22.26 -7.26
C LYS A 29 -1.48 -21.66 -7.05
N ARG A 30 -0.83 -21.17 -8.12
CA ARG A 30 0.50 -20.52 -8.05
C ARG A 30 0.46 -19.28 -7.18
N SER A 31 -0.48 -18.38 -7.42
CA SER A 31 -0.61 -17.12 -6.66
C SER A 31 -1.11 -17.38 -5.24
N ILE A 32 -2.02 -18.34 -5.04
CA ILE A 32 -2.47 -18.76 -3.71
C ILE A 32 -1.33 -19.34 -2.85
N ALA A 33 -0.39 -20.07 -3.47
CA ALA A 33 0.75 -20.66 -2.76
C ALA A 33 1.65 -19.62 -2.07
N VAL A 34 1.60 -18.35 -2.49
CA VAL A 34 2.31 -17.26 -1.83
C VAL A 34 1.87 -17.10 -0.37
N LEU A 35 0.63 -17.42 -0.05
CA LEU A 35 0.11 -17.39 1.32
C LEU A 35 0.77 -18.42 2.24
N ASP A 36 1.48 -19.43 1.71
CA ASP A 36 2.25 -20.39 2.53
C ASP A 36 3.47 -19.77 3.21
N THR A 37 3.98 -18.67 2.64
CA THR A 37 5.15 -17.96 3.16
C THR A 37 4.79 -16.86 4.17
N VAL A 38 3.51 -16.51 4.28
CA VAL A 38 3.04 -15.39 5.09
C VAL A 38 3.04 -15.74 6.57
N LYS A 39 3.54 -14.82 7.38
CA LYS A 39 3.56 -14.91 8.84
C LYS A 39 2.80 -13.75 9.46
N TYR A 40 2.20 -13.98 10.63
CA TYR A 40 1.64 -12.89 11.43
C TYR A 40 2.75 -11.91 11.84
N ASP A 41 2.51 -10.63 11.65
CA ASP A 41 3.47 -9.57 11.94
C ASP A 41 2.90 -8.56 12.95
N ALA A 42 3.28 -8.74 14.22
CA ALA A 42 2.84 -7.86 15.30
C ALA A 42 3.31 -6.40 15.12
N ALA A 43 4.39 -6.15 14.36
CA ALA A 43 4.87 -4.81 14.10
C ALA A 43 3.88 -4.03 13.19
N ILE A 44 3.21 -4.71 12.26
CA ILE A 44 2.14 -4.15 11.45
C ILE A 44 0.98 -3.67 12.34
N ILE A 45 0.52 -4.52 13.27
CA ILE A 45 -0.57 -4.18 14.20
C ILE A 45 -0.17 -3.01 15.10
N LYS A 46 1.06 -3.00 15.60
CA LYS A 46 1.57 -1.88 16.42
C LYS A 46 1.54 -0.56 15.64
N ARG A 47 1.93 -0.57 14.37
CA ARG A 47 1.87 0.61 13.49
C ARG A 47 0.44 1.04 13.22
N ASP A 48 -0.46 0.09 12.90
CA ASP A 48 -1.87 0.39 12.66
C ASP A 48 -2.55 1.05 13.86
N ARG A 49 -2.21 0.64 15.08
CA ARG A 49 -2.77 1.19 16.31
C ARG A 49 -2.04 2.46 16.80
N GLY A 50 -0.79 2.66 16.37
CA GLY A 50 0.06 3.77 16.80
C GLY A 50 -0.02 5.03 15.95
N GLN A 51 -1.03 5.19 15.08
CA GLN A 51 -1.18 6.37 14.22
C GLN A 51 -1.58 7.60 15.02
N SER A 52 -0.59 8.41 15.41
CA SER A 52 -0.82 9.69 16.11
C SER A 52 -1.26 10.83 15.18
N ILE A 53 -1.17 10.64 13.86
CA ILE A 53 -1.44 11.70 12.87
C ILE A 53 -2.86 12.26 12.97
N PHE A 54 -3.81 11.48 13.44
CA PHE A 54 -5.20 11.90 13.65
C PHE A 54 -5.42 12.74 14.92
N SER A 55 -4.40 12.86 15.79
CA SER A 55 -4.44 13.71 16.99
C SER A 55 -3.79 15.07 16.77
N ASP A 56 -3.11 15.29 15.64
CA ASP A 56 -2.50 16.56 15.32
C ASP A 56 -3.55 17.63 14.97
N SER A 57 -3.29 18.88 15.35
CA SER A 57 -4.05 20.01 14.80
C SER A 57 -3.78 20.14 13.30
N PHE A 58 -4.73 20.70 12.54
CA PHE A 58 -4.56 20.93 11.10
C PHE A 58 -3.26 21.68 10.77
N LEU A 59 -2.93 22.72 11.53
CA LEU A 59 -1.70 23.50 11.30
C LEU A 59 -0.43 22.67 11.55
N THR A 60 -0.43 21.81 12.55
CA THR A 60 0.69 20.90 12.84
C THR A 60 0.83 19.87 11.72
N PHE A 61 -0.27 19.27 11.31
CA PHE A 61 -0.31 18.34 10.18
C PHE A 61 0.20 18.99 8.90
N GLN A 62 -0.33 20.18 8.55
CA GLN A 62 0.10 20.91 7.36
C GLN A 62 1.62 21.18 7.35
N LYS A 63 2.17 21.66 8.49
CA LYS A 63 3.63 21.91 8.59
C LYS A 63 4.47 20.66 8.40
N LYS A 64 4.00 19.50 8.85
CA LYS A 64 4.67 18.21 8.64
C LYS A 64 4.61 17.76 7.18
N MET A 65 3.48 17.98 6.51
CA MET A 65 3.27 17.53 5.13
C MET A 65 3.90 18.47 4.11
N ILE A 66 3.85 19.79 4.32
CA ILE A 66 4.33 20.82 3.40
C ILE A 66 5.64 21.42 3.94
N SER A 67 6.75 20.72 3.71
CA SER A 67 8.09 21.22 4.05
C SER A 67 8.64 22.12 2.94
N ASN A 68 9.57 23.05 3.29
CA ASN A 68 10.27 23.85 2.31
C ASN A 68 11.04 22.99 1.30
N TYR A 69 11.59 21.85 1.75
CA TYR A 69 12.23 20.87 0.88
C TYR A 69 11.27 20.36 -0.20
N ARG A 70 10.09 19.88 0.19
CA ARG A 70 9.08 19.37 -0.75
C ARG A 70 8.61 20.43 -1.74
N LEU A 71 8.43 21.67 -1.27
CA LEU A 71 8.03 22.79 -2.13
C LEU A 71 9.10 23.11 -3.17
N GLN A 72 10.36 23.20 -2.76
CA GLN A 72 11.45 23.54 -3.67
C GLN A 72 11.75 22.39 -4.63
N HIS A 73 11.94 21.18 -4.09
CA HIS A 73 12.23 19.99 -4.90
C HIS A 73 11.11 19.67 -5.90
N GLY A 74 9.85 19.85 -5.48
CA GLY A 74 8.71 19.71 -6.39
C GLY A 74 8.73 20.69 -7.55
N LYS A 75 9.09 21.96 -7.31
CA LYS A 75 9.27 22.96 -8.39
C LYS A 75 10.38 22.54 -9.36
N ASP A 76 11.50 22.07 -8.84
CA ASP A 76 12.63 21.62 -9.65
C ASP A 76 12.24 20.41 -10.52
N LEU A 77 11.48 19.47 -9.97
CA LEU A 77 10.98 18.30 -10.72
C LEU A 77 9.97 18.69 -11.80
N VAL A 78 9.07 19.66 -11.54
CA VAL A 78 8.16 20.20 -12.57
C VAL A 78 8.97 20.73 -13.76
N GLN A 79 10.04 21.47 -13.51
CA GLN A 79 10.89 22.00 -14.58
C GLN A 79 11.68 20.88 -15.27
N LYS A 80 12.28 19.99 -14.51
CA LYS A 80 13.07 18.86 -15.03
C LYS A 80 12.26 17.97 -15.97
N HIS A 81 11.01 17.69 -15.62
CA HIS A 81 10.12 16.79 -16.37
C HIS A 81 9.02 17.54 -17.14
N LYS A 82 9.27 18.82 -17.48
CA LYS A 82 8.27 19.69 -18.10
C LYS A 82 7.59 19.07 -19.32
N ALA A 83 8.32 18.46 -20.22
CA ALA A 83 7.77 17.86 -21.44
C ALA A 83 6.77 16.71 -21.13
N THR A 84 7.09 15.90 -20.11
CA THR A 84 6.20 14.82 -19.67
C THR A 84 4.94 15.39 -19.05
N PHE A 85 5.06 16.37 -18.15
CA PHE A 85 3.90 16.98 -17.50
C PHE A 85 3.01 17.75 -18.49
N ASP A 86 3.59 18.45 -19.47
CA ASP A 86 2.84 19.13 -20.53
C ASP A 86 2.02 18.11 -21.36
N ARG A 87 2.59 16.94 -21.68
CA ARG A 87 1.89 15.86 -22.37
C ARG A 87 0.74 15.31 -21.54
N ILE A 88 0.97 15.05 -20.24
CA ILE A 88 -0.07 14.57 -19.32
C ILE A 88 -1.19 15.60 -19.21
N GLN A 89 -0.86 16.86 -19.03
CA GLN A 89 -1.86 17.92 -18.93
C GLN A 89 -2.68 18.03 -20.21
N LYS A 90 -2.04 17.94 -21.38
CA LYS A 90 -2.74 17.95 -22.68
C LYS A 90 -3.67 16.74 -22.85
N GLN A 91 -3.24 15.56 -22.42
CA GLN A 91 -3.98 14.31 -22.62
C GLN A 91 -5.09 14.09 -21.59
N TYR A 92 -4.84 14.43 -20.33
CA TYR A 92 -5.70 14.10 -19.20
C TYR A 92 -6.26 15.33 -18.46
N GLY A 93 -5.82 16.54 -18.79
CA GLY A 93 -6.26 17.77 -18.12
C GLY A 93 -5.72 17.97 -16.70
N VAL A 94 -4.76 17.15 -16.26
CA VAL A 94 -4.21 17.22 -14.89
C VAL A 94 -2.95 18.10 -14.87
N PRO A 95 -2.94 19.22 -14.11
CA PRO A 95 -1.78 20.10 -14.03
C PRO A 95 -0.60 19.45 -13.29
N ALA A 96 0.63 19.76 -13.71
CA ALA A 96 1.86 19.25 -13.11
C ALA A 96 1.92 19.41 -11.57
N PRO A 97 1.55 20.56 -10.97
CA PRO A 97 1.59 20.70 -9.51
C PRO A 97 0.74 19.68 -8.74
N VAL A 98 -0.38 19.25 -9.31
CA VAL A 98 -1.25 18.24 -8.68
C VAL A 98 -0.55 16.88 -8.63
N ILE A 99 0.02 16.45 -9.75
CA ILE A 99 0.75 15.18 -9.85
C ILE A 99 1.96 15.18 -8.90
N VAL A 100 2.73 16.26 -8.92
CA VAL A 100 3.93 16.42 -8.10
C VAL A 100 3.59 16.48 -6.60
N ALA A 101 2.44 17.06 -6.23
CA ALA A 101 1.97 17.05 -4.84
C ALA A 101 1.66 15.63 -4.35
N PHE A 102 0.97 14.81 -5.15
CA PHE A 102 0.76 13.40 -4.83
C PHE A 102 2.09 12.64 -4.73
N TRP A 103 2.98 12.82 -5.69
CA TRP A 103 4.30 12.18 -5.68
C TRP A 103 5.12 12.53 -4.43
N ALA A 104 5.08 13.80 -4.00
CA ALA A 104 5.70 14.24 -2.76
C ALA A 104 5.09 13.61 -1.51
N LEU A 105 3.74 13.61 -1.43
CA LEU A 105 3.03 13.16 -0.22
C LEU A 105 3.06 11.64 -0.05
N GLU A 106 2.96 10.90 -1.16
CA GLU A 106 2.91 9.44 -1.12
C GLU A 106 4.28 8.80 -0.90
N THR A 107 5.31 9.26 -1.60
CA THR A 107 6.59 8.56 -1.62
C THR A 107 7.81 9.46 -1.38
N ASP A 108 7.60 10.73 -1.03
CA ASP A 108 8.68 11.72 -0.96
C ASP A 108 9.53 11.75 -2.24
N PHE A 109 8.82 11.85 -3.37
CA PHE A 109 9.38 11.82 -4.74
C PHE A 109 10.11 10.50 -5.08
N GLY A 110 9.61 9.39 -4.57
CA GLY A 110 10.19 8.07 -4.79
C GLY A 110 11.30 7.68 -3.80
N ALA A 111 11.67 8.58 -2.88
CA ALA A 111 12.69 8.29 -1.88
C ALA A 111 12.22 7.30 -0.80
N THR A 112 10.90 7.18 -0.60
CA THR A 112 10.30 6.31 0.41
C THR A 112 9.15 5.53 -0.22
N THR A 113 9.39 4.28 -0.58
CA THR A 113 8.37 3.41 -1.21
C THR A 113 7.86 2.32 -0.27
N GLY A 114 8.45 2.19 0.92
CA GLY A 114 8.13 1.17 1.90
C GLY A 114 8.83 -0.17 1.61
N ASP A 115 9.15 -0.90 2.69
CA ASP A 115 9.89 -2.17 2.63
C ASP A 115 9.07 -3.36 3.15
N PHE A 116 7.81 -3.14 3.47
CA PHE A 116 6.94 -4.20 3.95
C PHE A 116 6.50 -5.11 2.81
N ASN A 117 6.52 -6.41 3.04
CA ASN A 117 5.84 -7.36 2.16
C ASN A 117 4.34 -7.08 2.24
N THR A 118 3.76 -6.58 1.15
CA THR A 118 2.36 -6.14 1.10
C THR A 118 1.39 -7.28 1.40
N ILE A 119 1.65 -8.49 0.90
CA ILE A 119 0.77 -9.65 1.13
C ILE A 119 0.80 -10.04 2.61
N GLN A 120 1.97 -10.04 3.25
CA GLN A 120 2.08 -10.31 4.69
C GLN A 120 1.38 -9.21 5.52
N ALA A 121 1.55 -7.95 5.13
CA ALA A 121 0.88 -6.83 5.78
C ALA A 121 -0.65 -6.94 5.67
N LEU A 122 -1.15 -7.15 4.46
CA LEU A 122 -2.59 -7.33 4.21
C LEU A 122 -3.17 -8.54 4.93
N ALA A 123 -2.47 -9.69 4.93
CA ALA A 123 -2.91 -10.87 5.65
C ALA A 123 -2.98 -10.64 7.17
N THR A 124 -1.99 -9.94 7.73
CA THR A 124 -1.98 -9.59 9.16
C THR A 124 -3.14 -8.66 9.51
N LEU A 125 -3.38 -7.62 8.70
CA LEU A 125 -4.48 -6.68 8.90
C LEU A 125 -5.85 -7.31 8.61
N ALA A 126 -5.96 -8.26 7.69
CA ALA A 126 -7.16 -9.02 7.41
C ALA A 126 -7.54 -10.00 8.53
N TRP A 127 -6.53 -10.47 9.28
CA TRP A 127 -6.73 -11.28 10.49
C TRP A 127 -7.16 -10.44 11.69
N ASP A 128 -6.66 -9.20 11.83
CA ASP A 128 -6.98 -8.33 12.98
C ASP A 128 -8.47 -7.99 13.04
N CYS A 129 -9.07 -8.11 14.25
CA CYS A 129 -10.50 -7.87 14.46
C CYS A 129 -10.95 -6.41 14.27
N ARG A 130 -10.01 -5.47 14.05
CA ARG A 130 -10.34 -4.05 13.94
C ARG A 130 -11.03 -3.69 12.63
N ARG A 131 -10.57 -4.23 11.49
CA ARG A 131 -11.06 -3.86 10.15
C ARG A 131 -10.91 -5.01 9.14
N PRO A 132 -11.28 -6.26 9.45
CA PRO A 132 -11.08 -7.39 8.55
C PRO A 132 -11.85 -7.22 7.23
N GLU A 133 -13.03 -6.62 7.27
CA GLU A 133 -13.86 -6.34 6.10
C GLU A 133 -13.19 -5.42 5.07
N LYS A 134 -12.28 -4.55 5.52
CA LYS A 134 -11.49 -3.70 4.64
C LYS A 134 -10.34 -4.46 3.99
N PHE A 135 -9.61 -5.29 4.75
CA PHE A 135 -8.33 -5.85 4.32
C PHE A 135 -8.43 -7.22 3.65
N ARG A 136 -9.47 -8.03 3.94
CA ARG A 136 -9.68 -9.31 3.26
C ARG A 136 -9.85 -9.17 1.74
N PRO A 137 -10.70 -8.28 1.22
CA PRO A 137 -10.80 -8.07 -0.23
C PRO A 137 -9.48 -7.58 -0.85
N GLN A 138 -8.73 -6.74 -0.14
CA GLN A 138 -7.45 -6.24 -0.62
C GLN A 138 -6.38 -7.33 -0.69
N LEU A 139 -6.38 -8.27 0.27
CA LEU A 139 -5.51 -9.44 0.21
C LEU A 139 -5.79 -10.28 -1.03
N ILE A 140 -7.05 -10.56 -1.33
CA ILE A 140 -7.43 -11.32 -2.53
C ILE A 140 -7.08 -10.55 -3.80
N ALA A 141 -7.37 -9.25 -3.85
CA ALA A 141 -7.00 -8.41 -4.99
C ALA A 141 -5.48 -8.39 -5.25
N SER A 142 -4.65 -8.39 -4.20
CA SER A 142 -3.20 -8.48 -4.35
C SER A 142 -2.73 -9.80 -4.97
N LEU A 143 -3.40 -10.91 -4.64
CA LEU A 143 -3.14 -12.21 -5.27
C LEU A 143 -3.61 -12.25 -6.73
N GLN A 144 -4.71 -11.58 -7.07
CA GLN A 144 -5.20 -11.45 -8.44
C GLN A 144 -4.21 -10.63 -9.30
N LEU A 145 -3.63 -9.55 -8.77
CA LEU A 145 -2.59 -8.77 -9.46
C LEU A 145 -1.34 -9.60 -9.77
N LEU A 146 -0.93 -10.48 -8.84
CA LEU A 146 0.13 -11.46 -9.10
C LEU A 146 -0.26 -12.46 -10.17
N ASP A 147 -1.51 -12.87 -10.18
CA ASP A 147 -2.02 -13.91 -11.08
C ASP A 147 -2.05 -13.46 -12.54
N ILE A 148 -2.47 -12.23 -12.80
CA ILE A 148 -2.49 -11.63 -14.14
C ILE A 148 -1.11 -11.13 -14.58
N GLY A 149 -0.11 -11.14 -13.69
CA GLY A 149 1.26 -10.77 -14.00
C GLY A 149 1.55 -9.27 -14.03
N ASP A 150 0.63 -8.44 -13.53
CA ASP A 150 0.83 -6.99 -13.42
C ASP A 150 1.91 -6.63 -12.38
N LEU A 151 2.13 -7.50 -11.40
CA LEU A 151 3.14 -7.36 -10.36
C LEU A 151 3.87 -8.69 -10.14
N THR A 152 5.15 -8.60 -9.84
CA THR A 152 5.96 -9.72 -9.34
C THR A 152 5.97 -9.72 -7.81
N LEU A 153 6.38 -10.85 -7.19
CA LEU A 153 6.54 -10.94 -5.74
C LEU A 153 7.55 -9.92 -5.17
N GLU A 154 8.53 -9.54 -5.97
CA GLU A 154 9.56 -8.57 -5.59
C GLU A 154 9.01 -7.14 -5.60
N GLU A 155 8.06 -6.86 -6.49
CA GLU A 155 7.39 -5.56 -6.61
C GLU A 155 6.24 -5.38 -5.61
N VAL A 156 5.73 -6.46 -5.01
CA VAL A 156 4.65 -6.40 -4.00
C VAL A 156 5.23 -6.00 -2.65
N ARG A 157 5.77 -4.79 -2.63
CA ARG A 157 6.31 -4.10 -1.45
C ARG A 157 5.68 -2.73 -1.33
N GLY A 158 5.54 -2.24 -0.12
CA GLY A 158 4.93 -0.96 0.13
C GLY A 158 4.96 -0.57 1.60
N PHE A 159 4.05 0.31 2.00
CA PHE A 159 3.89 0.69 3.38
C PHE A 159 3.19 -0.39 4.20
N TRP A 160 3.25 -0.24 5.52
CA TRP A 160 2.72 -1.19 6.50
C TRP A 160 1.20 -1.44 6.38
N ALA A 161 0.45 -0.54 5.77
CA ALA A 161 -1.00 -0.68 5.54
C ALA A 161 -1.34 -1.47 4.27
N GLY A 162 -0.33 -2.03 3.58
CA GLY A 162 -0.52 -2.86 2.39
C GLY A 162 -0.66 -2.07 1.09
N GLU A 163 -0.37 -0.77 1.11
CA GLU A 163 -0.31 0.02 -0.11
C GLU A 163 0.92 -0.36 -0.91
N ILE A 164 0.72 -0.71 -2.18
CA ILE A 164 1.81 -0.97 -3.11
C ILE A 164 2.25 0.37 -3.70
N GLN A 165 3.49 0.75 -3.41
CA GLN A 165 4.10 1.97 -3.92
C GLN A 165 5.06 1.60 -5.05
N LYS A 166 4.56 1.55 -6.27
CA LYS A 166 5.43 1.43 -7.44
C LYS A 166 6.06 2.79 -7.70
N ALA A 167 7.40 2.83 -7.77
CA ALA A 167 8.11 4.05 -8.14
C ALA A 167 7.57 4.55 -9.49
N PHE A 168 7.19 5.83 -9.56
CA PHE A 168 6.85 6.44 -10.83
C PHE A 168 8.13 6.52 -11.66
N GLU A 169 8.27 5.64 -12.63
CA GLU A 169 9.25 5.81 -13.70
C GLU A 169 8.72 6.91 -14.62
N ILE A 170 9.29 8.12 -14.45
CA ILE A 170 8.98 9.30 -15.27
C ILE A 170 10.02 9.40 -16.40
#